data_a4e2cfaba8498a09c3d02667f3178b5c
#
_entry.id   a4e2cfaba8498a09c3d02667f3178b5c
#
_cell.length_a   1.000
_cell.length_b   1.000
_cell.length_c   1.000
_cell.angle_alpha   90.00
_cell.angle_beta   90.00
_cell.angle_gamma   90.00
#
_symmetry.space_group_name_H-M   'P 1'
#
loop_
_entity.id
_entity.type
_entity.pdbx_description
1 polymer ?
#
loop_
_entity_poly.entity_id
_entity_poly.type
_entity_poly.pdbx_seq_one_letter_code
_entity_poly.pdbx_strand_id
1 'polypeptide(L)'
;MNSNDLLRALSVPQGPVDVVLDTDTYNEIDDQFALSYLMRSPELHTKAIYAAPFFNENSSGPEDGMLKSYDEIFKVLKLLGERAEVYKGSPAYLPDEHTPVVSPAAEDLCRRAKEYRPERPLYVVAIGAITNIASAILMDPSITDRIVVAWLGGHGLDFHDTKEFNLIQDVAAARVVMGSGAPFVQLPCYGVVSAFSTSRPELEYWLKGKNPLADYLCRNTIEAAESYAAGTAWSRIIWDVTAVAWLLNRDDRFM
;
A
#
# COMPACT_ATOMS: atom_id res chain seq x y z
N MET A 1 -2.45 -11.67 -21.01
CA MET A 1 -3.11 -10.36 -21.38
C MET A 1 -2.64 -9.91 -22.76
N ASN A 2 -3.50 -9.33 -23.63
CA ASN A 2 -3.07 -8.74 -24.90
C ASN A 2 -2.54 -7.30 -24.71
N SER A 3 -1.86 -6.74 -25.73
CA SER A 3 -1.21 -5.41 -25.62
C SER A 3 -2.19 -4.27 -25.32
N ASN A 4 -3.42 -4.30 -25.84
CA ASN A 4 -4.41 -3.25 -25.58
C ASN A 4 -4.94 -3.33 -24.15
N ASP A 5 -5.13 -4.53 -23.63
CA ASP A 5 -5.54 -4.74 -22.24
C ASP A 5 -4.44 -4.30 -21.29
N LEU A 6 -3.17 -4.58 -21.62
CA LEU A 6 -2.03 -4.14 -20.83
C LEU A 6 -1.92 -2.61 -20.77
N LEU A 7 -2.02 -1.93 -21.91
CA LEU A 7 -1.97 -0.46 -21.96
C LEU A 7 -3.11 0.16 -21.15
N ARG A 8 -4.32 -0.42 -21.23
CA ARG A 8 -5.46 0.03 -20.42
C ARG A 8 -5.22 -0.20 -18.93
N ALA A 9 -4.68 -1.37 -18.56
CA ALA A 9 -4.40 -1.71 -17.18
C ALA A 9 -3.33 -0.80 -16.53
N LEU A 10 -2.36 -0.33 -17.32
CA LEU A 10 -1.31 0.59 -16.90
C LEU A 10 -1.74 2.07 -16.91
N SER A 11 -2.92 2.37 -17.43
CA SER A 11 -3.48 3.72 -17.41
C SER A 11 -4.32 3.95 -16.15
N VAL A 12 -4.43 5.22 -15.73
CA VAL A 12 -5.33 5.61 -14.62
C VAL A 12 -6.76 5.15 -14.93
N PRO A 13 -7.44 4.47 -14.02
CA PRO A 13 -8.80 3.98 -14.24
C PRO A 13 -9.79 5.10 -14.56
N GLN A 14 -10.68 4.88 -15.53
CA GLN A 14 -11.66 5.87 -15.98
C GLN A 14 -13.02 5.75 -15.28
N GLY A 15 -13.16 4.88 -14.29
CA GLY A 15 -14.41 4.66 -13.56
C GLY A 15 -14.18 3.94 -12.24
N PRO A 16 -15.25 3.61 -11.49
CA PRO A 16 -15.12 2.88 -10.26
C PRO A 16 -14.41 1.55 -10.44
N VAL A 17 -13.50 1.23 -9.52
CA VAL A 17 -12.71 -0.01 -9.53
C VAL A 17 -12.79 -0.74 -8.21
N ASP A 18 -12.62 -2.05 -8.29
CA ASP A 18 -12.49 -2.92 -7.13
C ASP A 18 -11.02 -2.96 -6.69
N VAL A 19 -10.76 -2.75 -5.40
CA VAL A 19 -9.41 -2.56 -4.83
C VAL A 19 -9.18 -3.50 -3.66
N VAL A 20 -8.00 -4.07 -3.60
CA VAL A 20 -7.41 -4.67 -2.40
C VAL A 20 -6.26 -3.77 -1.94
N LEU A 21 -6.15 -3.51 -0.65
CA LEU A 21 -5.04 -2.78 -0.04
C LEU A 21 -4.15 -3.76 0.72
N ASP A 22 -2.85 -3.74 0.42
CA ASP A 22 -1.81 -4.46 1.17
C ASP A 22 -0.92 -3.43 1.87
N THR A 23 -0.90 -3.42 3.21
CA THR A 23 -0.41 -2.31 4.03
C THR A 23 0.29 -2.79 5.29
N ASP A 24 1.38 -2.18 5.67
CA ASP A 24 2.07 -2.38 6.94
C ASP A 24 1.77 -1.26 7.95
N THR A 25 0.48 -0.99 8.12
CA THR A 25 -0.19 0.14 8.78
C THR A 25 0.39 0.59 10.14
N TYR A 26 1.18 -0.22 10.81
CA TYR A 26 1.83 0.12 12.08
C TYR A 26 3.31 0.51 11.91
N ASN A 27 3.85 0.38 10.72
CA ASN A 27 5.25 0.69 10.40
C ASN A 27 5.56 2.17 10.65
N GLU A 28 4.81 3.05 9.99
CA GLU A 28 4.93 4.52 10.09
C GLU A 28 3.56 5.17 10.32
N ILE A 29 3.32 6.35 9.75
CA ILE A 29 2.11 7.15 10.02
C ILE A 29 1.24 7.43 8.79
N ASP A 30 1.68 7.07 7.62
CA ASP A 30 1.05 7.47 6.36
C ASP A 30 0.15 6.38 5.75
N ASP A 31 0.34 5.11 6.09
CA ASP A 31 -0.60 4.04 5.80
C ASP A 31 -2.02 4.33 6.29
N GLN A 32 -2.14 4.91 7.51
CA GLN A 32 -3.44 5.25 8.07
C GLN A 32 -4.15 6.33 7.24
N PHE A 33 -3.40 7.26 6.63
CA PHE A 33 -3.95 8.22 5.67
C PHE A 33 -4.38 7.51 4.39
N ALA A 34 -3.55 6.63 3.85
CA ALA A 34 -3.85 5.86 2.63
C ALA A 34 -5.10 5.00 2.80
N LEU A 35 -5.20 4.25 3.90
CA LEU A 35 -6.38 3.46 4.26
C LEU A 35 -7.63 4.34 4.39
N SER A 36 -7.50 5.47 5.09
CA SER A 36 -8.62 6.40 5.30
C SER A 36 -9.09 7.01 3.98
N TYR A 37 -8.15 7.38 3.12
CA TYR A 37 -8.45 7.95 1.81
C TYR A 37 -9.12 6.93 0.88
N LEU A 38 -8.61 5.69 0.85
CA LEU A 38 -9.23 4.60 0.11
C LEU A 38 -10.68 4.38 0.54
N MET A 39 -10.91 4.23 1.85
CA MET A 39 -12.26 3.95 2.40
C MET A 39 -13.25 5.11 2.22
N ARG A 40 -12.77 6.35 2.09
CA ARG A 40 -13.60 7.55 1.86
C ARG A 40 -13.76 7.92 0.38
N SER A 41 -13.14 7.18 -0.52
CA SER A 41 -13.21 7.42 -1.96
C SER A 41 -14.34 6.55 -2.58
N PRO A 42 -15.49 7.13 -2.95
CA PRO A 42 -16.66 6.34 -3.39
C PRO A 42 -16.43 5.60 -4.71
N GLU A 43 -15.41 5.97 -5.46
CA GLU A 43 -15.01 5.32 -6.71
C GLU A 43 -14.11 4.10 -6.50
N LEU A 44 -13.61 3.90 -5.28
CA LEU A 44 -12.73 2.79 -4.92
C LEU A 44 -13.48 1.80 -4.02
N HIS A 45 -13.86 0.67 -4.59
CA HIS A 45 -14.61 -0.35 -3.88
C HIS A 45 -13.65 -1.30 -3.16
N THR A 46 -13.34 -1.03 -1.91
CA THR A 46 -12.47 -1.88 -1.10
C THR A 46 -13.06 -3.27 -0.93
N LYS A 47 -12.37 -4.29 -1.43
CA LYS A 47 -12.77 -5.70 -1.35
C LYS A 47 -12.13 -6.44 -0.19
N ALA A 48 -10.88 -6.11 0.11
CA ALA A 48 -10.15 -6.63 1.26
C ALA A 48 -8.99 -5.72 1.63
N ILE A 49 -8.49 -5.89 2.85
CA ILE A 49 -7.28 -5.25 3.36
C ILE A 49 -6.37 -6.35 3.91
N TYR A 50 -5.12 -6.35 3.49
CA TYR A 50 -4.11 -7.32 3.90
C TYR A 50 -3.07 -6.64 4.79
N ALA A 51 -2.77 -7.23 5.93
CA ALA A 51 -1.68 -6.77 6.77
C ALA A 51 -0.35 -7.29 6.20
N ALA A 52 0.52 -6.40 5.76
CA ALA A 52 1.85 -6.75 5.27
C ALA A 52 2.85 -6.92 6.42
N PRO A 53 3.88 -7.79 6.27
CA PRO A 53 4.96 -7.89 7.22
C PRO A 53 5.87 -6.66 7.14
N PHE A 54 6.41 -6.23 8.30
CA PHE A 54 7.51 -5.27 8.35
C PHE A 54 8.43 -5.54 9.54
N PHE A 55 9.67 -5.07 9.42
CA PHE A 55 10.65 -5.14 10.49
C PHE A 55 11.46 -3.85 10.57
N ASN A 56 11.28 -3.13 11.67
CA ASN A 56 12.06 -1.97 12.08
C ASN A 56 12.03 -1.84 13.61
N GLU A 57 12.32 -0.66 14.15
CA GLU A 57 12.30 -0.39 15.60
C GLU A 57 10.92 -0.56 16.25
N ASN A 58 9.84 -0.56 15.47
CA ASN A 58 8.48 -0.72 15.96
C ASN A 58 8.03 -2.19 16.04
N SER A 59 8.86 -3.14 15.61
CA SER A 59 8.53 -4.58 15.65
C SER A 59 9.73 -5.45 16.03
N SER A 60 9.46 -6.63 16.58
CA SER A 60 10.48 -7.63 16.91
C SER A 60 10.82 -8.57 15.75
N GLY A 61 10.13 -8.45 14.62
CA GLY A 61 10.31 -9.24 13.41
C GLY A 61 9.12 -9.10 12.47
N PRO A 62 9.19 -9.68 11.26
CA PRO A 62 8.14 -9.52 10.23
C PRO A 62 6.75 -9.97 10.71
N GLU A 63 6.65 -11.08 11.46
CA GLU A 63 5.38 -11.56 12.00
C GLU A 63 4.77 -10.58 13.02
N ASP A 64 5.58 -10.07 13.95
CA ASP A 64 5.11 -9.10 14.94
C ASP A 64 4.66 -7.80 14.25
N GLY A 65 5.41 -7.35 13.22
CA GLY A 65 5.03 -6.21 12.39
C GLY A 65 3.69 -6.43 11.70
N MET A 66 3.49 -7.57 11.07
CA MET A 66 2.23 -7.94 10.42
C MET A 66 1.06 -7.98 11.41
N LEU A 67 1.25 -8.55 12.62
CA LEU A 67 0.21 -8.60 13.64
C LEU A 67 -0.15 -7.22 14.17
N LYS A 68 0.82 -6.34 14.39
CA LYS A 68 0.59 -4.94 14.78
C LYS A 68 -0.16 -4.17 13.69
N SER A 69 0.21 -4.36 12.43
CA SER A 69 -0.50 -3.76 11.29
C SER A 69 -1.94 -4.26 11.20
N TYR A 70 -2.16 -5.56 11.44
CA TYR A 70 -3.50 -6.13 11.47
C TYR A 70 -4.39 -5.47 12.52
N ASP A 71 -3.88 -5.26 13.73
CA ASP A 71 -4.62 -4.61 14.82
C ASP A 71 -4.84 -3.10 14.54
N GLU A 72 -3.85 -2.42 13.97
CA GLU A 72 -3.94 -1.00 13.61
C GLU A 72 -4.98 -0.75 12.50
N ILE A 73 -5.08 -1.65 11.50
CA ILE A 73 -6.15 -1.60 10.48
C ILE A 73 -7.52 -1.56 11.15
N PHE A 74 -7.80 -2.44 12.12
CA PHE A 74 -9.08 -2.44 12.83
C PHE A 74 -9.31 -1.17 13.65
N LYS A 75 -8.27 -0.60 14.23
CA LYS A 75 -8.36 0.67 14.94
C LYS A 75 -8.74 1.82 14.00
N VAL A 76 -8.13 1.91 12.82
CA VAL A 76 -8.47 2.92 11.81
C VAL A 76 -9.89 2.71 11.29
N LEU A 77 -10.28 1.48 10.96
CA LEU A 77 -11.65 1.16 10.53
C LEU A 77 -12.70 1.54 11.59
N LYS A 78 -12.41 1.29 12.86
CA LYS A 78 -13.28 1.70 13.97
C LYS A 78 -13.43 3.23 14.06
N LEU A 79 -12.33 3.97 13.87
CA LEU A 79 -12.35 5.44 13.87
C LEU A 79 -13.09 6.00 12.65
N LEU A 80 -13.04 5.30 11.52
CA LEU A 80 -13.81 5.60 10.31
C LEU A 80 -15.32 5.32 10.49
N GLY A 81 -15.69 4.43 11.42
CA GLY A 81 -17.04 3.89 11.50
C GLY A 81 -17.38 2.91 10.38
N GLU A 82 -16.36 2.30 9.76
CA GLU A 82 -16.46 1.41 8.60
C GLU A 82 -16.09 -0.03 8.96
N ARG A 83 -16.41 -0.95 8.05
CA ARG A 83 -16.06 -2.36 8.13
C ARG A 83 -15.47 -2.82 6.79
N ALA A 84 -14.48 -3.70 6.85
CA ALA A 84 -13.90 -4.35 5.67
C ALA A 84 -13.51 -5.80 6.03
N GLU A 85 -13.30 -6.62 5.01
CA GLU A 85 -12.63 -7.90 5.17
C GLU A 85 -11.14 -7.64 5.38
N VAL A 86 -10.58 -8.12 6.49
CA VAL A 86 -9.17 -7.93 6.84
C VAL A 86 -8.53 -9.30 7.02
N TYR A 87 -7.38 -9.50 6.37
CA TYR A 87 -6.65 -10.77 6.43
C TYR A 87 -5.24 -10.56 6.95
N LYS A 88 -4.79 -11.51 7.78
CA LYS A 88 -3.38 -11.58 8.18
C LYS A 88 -2.54 -11.99 6.98
N GLY A 89 -1.46 -11.30 6.78
CA GLY A 89 -0.48 -11.58 5.74
C GLY A 89 0.60 -12.56 6.16
N SER A 90 1.67 -12.55 5.41
CA SER A 90 2.82 -13.43 5.58
C SER A 90 3.52 -13.17 6.92
N PRO A 91 3.85 -14.21 7.69
CA PRO A 91 4.59 -14.03 8.95
C PRO A 91 6.11 -13.87 8.73
N ALA A 92 6.59 -14.03 7.51
CA ALA A 92 8.00 -13.93 7.13
C ALA A 92 8.13 -13.40 5.71
N TYR A 93 9.30 -12.88 5.36
CA TYR A 93 9.65 -12.56 3.98
C TYR A 93 9.89 -13.83 3.16
N LEU A 94 9.87 -13.74 1.81
CA LEU A 94 10.17 -14.88 0.96
C LEU A 94 11.59 -15.38 1.22
N PRO A 95 11.77 -16.70 1.37
CA PRO A 95 13.12 -17.29 1.53
C PRO A 95 13.93 -17.20 0.22
N ASP A 96 13.25 -17.18 -0.92
CA ASP A 96 13.79 -17.08 -2.27
C ASP A 96 12.69 -16.69 -3.28
N GLU A 97 13.05 -16.57 -4.56
CA GLU A 97 12.13 -16.16 -5.65
C GLU A 97 11.20 -17.29 -6.14
N HIS A 98 11.16 -18.46 -5.48
CA HIS A 98 10.41 -19.63 -5.93
C HIS A 98 9.49 -20.22 -4.87
N THR A 99 9.73 -19.92 -3.59
CA THR A 99 9.03 -20.50 -2.47
C THR A 99 8.06 -19.49 -1.85
N PRO A 100 6.72 -19.66 -2.01
CA PRO A 100 5.75 -18.75 -1.41
C PRO A 100 5.67 -18.91 0.11
N VAL A 101 5.35 -17.83 0.81
CA VAL A 101 4.92 -17.88 2.20
C VAL A 101 3.40 -17.89 2.22
N VAL A 102 2.81 -19.04 2.51
CA VAL A 102 1.35 -19.19 2.54
C VAL A 102 0.76 -18.39 3.70
N SER A 103 -0.25 -17.58 3.41
CA SER A 103 -0.95 -16.77 4.39
C SER A 103 -2.42 -16.56 3.99
N PRO A 104 -3.30 -16.23 4.95
CA PRO A 104 -4.70 -15.91 4.64
C PRO A 104 -4.85 -14.81 3.58
N ALA A 105 -3.97 -13.80 3.57
CA ALA A 105 -3.97 -12.74 2.56
C ALA A 105 -3.60 -13.26 1.17
N ALA A 106 -2.53 -14.08 1.05
CA ALA A 106 -2.12 -14.65 -0.22
C ALA A 106 -3.19 -15.62 -0.79
N GLU A 107 -3.78 -16.44 0.07
CA GLU A 107 -4.88 -17.35 -0.31
C GLU A 107 -6.12 -16.58 -0.77
N ASP A 108 -6.50 -15.50 -0.06
CA ASP A 108 -7.62 -14.66 -0.45
C ASP A 108 -7.37 -13.99 -1.80
N LEU A 109 -6.15 -13.48 -2.05
CA LEU A 109 -5.82 -12.85 -3.33
C LEU A 109 -5.92 -13.85 -4.47
N CYS A 110 -5.41 -15.08 -4.32
CA CYS A 110 -5.55 -16.16 -5.31
C CYS A 110 -7.02 -16.48 -5.60
N ARG A 111 -7.84 -16.58 -4.56
CA ARG A 111 -9.28 -16.86 -4.69
C ARG A 111 -10.01 -15.71 -5.35
N ARG A 112 -9.79 -14.50 -4.86
CA ARG A 112 -10.48 -13.27 -5.29
C ARG A 112 -10.15 -12.90 -6.72
N ALA A 113 -8.91 -12.99 -7.14
CA ALA A 113 -8.48 -12.68 -8.50
C ALA A 113 -9.20 -13.55 -9.56
N LYS A 114 -9.68 -14.75 -9.22
CA LYS A 114 -10.45 -15.62 -10.15
C LYS A 114 -11.80 -15.03 -10.56
N GLU A 115 -12.33 -14.08 -9.82
CA GLU A 115 -13.58 -13.37 -10.11
C GLU A 115 -13.36 -12.25 -11.16
N TYR A 116 -12.10 -11.94 -11.49
CA TYR A 116 -11.70 -10.87 -12.40
C TYR A 116 -11.13 -11.40 -13.71
N ARG A 117 -10.95 -10.49 -14.66
CA ARG A 117 -10.47 -10.80 -16.01
C ARG A 117 -9.69 -9.61 -16.57
N PRO A 118 -8.90 -9.77 -17.64
CA PRO A 118 -8.04 -8.71 -18.20
C PRO A 118 -8.78 -7.42 -18.55
N GLU A 119 -10.06 -7.51 -18.96
CA GLU A 119 -10.88 -6.34 -19.31
C GLU A 119 -11.41 -5.59 -18.08
N ARG A 120 -11.49 -6.28 -16.94
CA ARG A 120 -11.91 -5.74 -15.64
C ARG A 120 -11.04 -6.34 -14.54
N PRO A 121 -9.79 -5.91 -14.40
CA PRO A 121 -8.87 -6.44 -13.40
C PRO A 121 -9.21 -5.97 -11.99
N LEU A 122 -8.72 -6.71 -10.99
CA LEU A 122 -8.65 -6.27 -9.60
C LEU A 122 -7.41 -5.39 -9.41
N TYR A 123 -7.57 -4.22 -8.84
CA TYR A 123 -6.45 -3.38 -8.47
C TYR A 123 -5.92 -3.78 -7.10
N VAL A 124 -4.63 -4.07 -7.03
CA VAL A 124 -3.92 -4.41 -5.80
C VAL A 124 -2.99 -3.26 -5.46
N VAL A 125 -3.39 -2.44 -4.52
CA VAL A 125 -2.58 -1.33 -4.00
C VAL A 125 -1.71 -1.89 -2.88
N ALA A 126 -0.39 -1.87 -3.07
CA ALA A 126 0.57 -2.31 -2.09
C ALA A 126 1.39 -1.12 -1.59
N ILE A 127 1.47 -0.95 -0.27
CA ILE A 127 2.16 0.16 0.39
C ILE A 127 3.09 -0.30 1.52
N GLY A 128 3.46 -1.58 1.52
CA GLY A 128 4.44 -2.22 2.38
C GLY A 128 5.35 -3.16 1.60
N ALA A 129 6.06 -4.04 2.30
CA ALA A 129 6.81 -5.13 1.68
C ALA A 129 5.86 -6.03 0.87
N ILE A 130 6.17 -6.28 -0.40
CA ILE A 130 5.25 -6.87 -1.37
C ILE A 130 5.13 -8.41 -1.27
N THR A 131 5.45 -8.96 -0.12
CA THR A 131 5.52 -10.41 0.16
C THR A 131 4.20 -11.14 -0.08
N ASN A 132 3.06 -10.56 0.33
CA ASN A 132 1.75 -11.19 0.17
C ASN A 132 1.38 -11.37 -1.30
N ILE A 133 1.64 -10.36 -2.12
CA ILE A 133 1.35 -10.37 -3.56
C ILE A 133 2.27 -11.35 -4.29
N ALA A 134 3.57 -11.33 -3.97
CA ALA A 134 4.54 -12.27 -4.52
C ALA A 134 4.17 -13.71 -4.18
N SER A 135 3.80 -13.99 -2.93
CA SER A 135 3.35 -15.30 -2.49
C SER A 135 2.12 -15.76 -3.26
N ALA A 136 1.12 -14.89 -3.46
CA ALA A 136 -0.07 -15.24 -4.22
C ALA A 136 0.26 -15.56 -5.70
N ILE A 137 1.16 -14.79 -6.33
CA ILE A 137 1.61 -15.04 -7.70
C ILE A 137 2.37 -16.38 -7.80
N LEU A 138 3.22 -16.70 -6.84
CA LEU A 138 3.93 -17.98 -6.80
C LEU A 138 2.99 -19.17 -6.58
N MET A 139 1.94 -19.00 -5.75
CA MET A 139 0.91 -20.02 -5.51
C MET A 139 0.00 -20.25 -6.72
N ASP A 140 -0.38 -19.18 -7.41
CA ASP A 140 -1.26 -19.23 -8.59
C ASP A 140 -0.83 -18.21 -9.65
N PRO A 141 0.11 -18.56 -10.52
CA PRO A 141 0.56 -17.63 -11.60
C PRO A 141 -0.54 -17.17 -12.55
N SER A 142 -1.68 -17.87 -12.59
CA SER A 142 -2.80 -17.50 -13.48
C SER A 142 -3.50 -16.19 -13.07
N ILE A 143 -3.20 -15.66 -11.88
CA ILE A 143 -3.78 -14.38 -11.43
C ILE A 143 -3.12 -13.16 -12.10
N THR A 144 -1.93 -13.31 -12.69
CA THR A 144 -1.13 -12.19 -13.21
C THR A 144 -1.81 -11.38 -14.30
N ASP A 145 -2.69 -11.97 -15.09
CA ASP A 145 -3.47 -11.26 -16.11
C ASP A 145 -4.84 -10.77 -15.62
N ARG A 146 -5.13 -10.95 -14.33
CA ARG A 146 -6.41 -10.60 -13.67
C ARG A 146 -6.28 -9.49 -12.63
N ILE A 147 -5.05 -9.12 -12.29
CA ILE A 147 -4.73 -8.08 -11.33
C ILE A 147 -3.92 -6.96 -11.98
N VAL A 148 -3.97 -5.78 -11.39
CA VAL A 148 -3.04 -4.67 -11.63
C VAL A 148 -2.40 -4.34 -10.30
N VAL A 149 -1.08 -4.37 -10.22
CA VAL A 149 -0.35 -4.05 -9.00
C VAL A 149 0.11 -2.60 -9.07
N ALA A 150 -0.36 -1.77 -8.13
CA ALA A 150 0.15 -0.41 -7.91
C ALA A 150 0.92 -0.41 -6.59
N TRP A 151 2.24 -0.25 -6.65
CA TRP A 151 3.11 -0.41 -5.50
C TRP A 151 3.92 0.84 -5.19
N LEU A 152 3.79 1.33 -3.94
CA LEU A 152 4.75 2.24 -3.37
C LEU A 152 5.98 1.45 -2.94
N GLY A 153 7.06 1.56 -3.70
CA GLY A 153 8.29 0.84 -3.42
C GLY A 153 9.40 1.16 -4.41
N GLY A 154 10.62 1.09 -3.90
CA GLY A 154 11.81 1.46 -4.65
C GLY A 154 11.98 2.96 -4.85
N HIS A 155 12.99 3.33 -5.58
CA HIS A 155 13.27 4.70 -6.00
C HIS A 155 13.12 4.87 -7.51
N GLY A 156 13.13 6.12 -7.99
CA GLY A 156 13.22 6.40 -9.41
C GLY A 156 14.45 5.75 -10.05
N LEU A 157 14.34 5.35 -11.32
CA LEU A 157 15.40 4.58 -12.00
C LEU A 157 16.74 5.35 -12.13
N ASP A 158 16.72 6.68 -11.99
CA ASP A 158 17.88 7.57 -11.98
C ASP A 158 18.41 7.86 -10.58
N PHE A 159 17.80 7.29 -9.53
CA PHE A 159 18.29 7.45 -8.16
C PHE A 159 19.57 6.64 -7.94
N HIS A 160 20.43 7.11 -7.06
CA HIS A 160 21.78 6.55 -6.89
C HIS A 160 21.83 5.17 -6.22
N ASP A 161 20.76 4.73 -5.58
CA ASP A 161 20.65 3.39 -4.98
C ASP A 161 19.18 2.88 -4.98
N THR A 162 18.98 1.65 -4.50
CA THR A 162 17.69 0.98 -4.41
C THR A 162 17.25 0.71 -2.97
N LYS A 163 17.83 1.42 -1.99
CA LYS A 163 17.63 1.18 -0.55
C LYS A 163 16.34 1.85 -0.04
N GLU A 164 15.25 1.64 -0.74
CA GLU A 164 13.93 2.05 -0.29
C GLU A 164 13.36 1.00 0.67
N PHE A 165 12.65 1.45 1.70
CA PHE A 165 12.24 0.60 2.84
C PHE A 165 11.42 -0.61 2.42
N ASN A 166 10.32 -0.43 1.67
CA ASN A 166 9.45 -1.53 1.26
C ASN A 166 10.17 -2.53 0.36
N LEU A 167 11.05 -2.05 -0.52
CA LEU A 167 11.82 -2.89 -1.43
C LEU A 167 12.88 -3.72 -0.68
N ILE A 168 13.62 -3.11 0.25
CA ILE A 168 14.69 -3.83 0.94
C ILE A 168 14.18 -4.83 1.98
N GLN A 169 12.94 -4.69 2.45
CA GLN A 169 12.32 -5.65 3.36
C GLN A 169 12.21 -7.04 2.72
N ASP A 170 11.84 -7.10 1.43
CA ASP A 170 11.72 -8.37 0.70
C ASP A 170 12.09 -8.22 -0.78
N VAL A 171 13.40 -8.25 -1.03
CA VAL A 171 13.95 -8.13 -2.41
C VAL A 171 13.51 -9.30 -3.29
N ALA A 172 13.37 -10.50 -2.73
CA ALA A 172 12.91 -11.67 -3.48
C ALA A 172 11.46 -11.45 -3.96
N ALA A 173 10.57 -10.97 -3.08
CA ALA A 173 9.19 -10.66 -3.43
C ALA A 173 9.11 -9.55 -4.51
N ALA A 174 9.90 -8.50 -4.38
CA ALA A 174 9.96 -7.43 -5.39
C ALA A 174 10.34 -7.99 -6.77
N ARG A 175 11.34 -8.86 -6.85
CA ARG A 175 11.76 -9.51 -8.11
C ARG A 175 10.68 -10.41 -8.68
N VAL A 176 10.01 -11.19 -7.83
CA VAL A 176 8.88 -12.05 -8.26
C VAL A 176 7.80 -11.19 -8.91
N VAL A 177 7.33 -10.13 -8.24
CA VAL A 177 6.24 -9.30 -8.76
C VAL A 177 6.64 -8.57 -10.04
N MET A 178 7.80 -7.91 -10.04
CA MET A 178 8.29 -7.18 -11.23
C MET A 178 8.55 -8.11 -12.41
N GLY A 179 8.99 -9.35 -12.18
CA GLY A 179 9.25 -10.36 -13.21
C GLY A 179 8.02 -11.18 -13.63
N SER A 180 6.89 -11.04 -12.96
CA SER A 180 5.71 -11.92 -13.13
C SER A 180 4.93 -11.72 -14.43
N GLY A 181 5.07 -10.56 -15.08
CA GLY A 181 4.26 -10.16 -16.23
C GLY A 181 2.87 -9.60 -15.89
N ALA A 182 2.53 -9.47 -14.60
CA ALA A 182 1.35 -8.73 -14.19
C ALA A 182 1.51 -7.23 -14.54
N PRO A 183 0.45 -6.51 -14.95
CA PRO A 183 0.50 -5.06 -15.06
C PRO A 183 0.97 -4.45 -13.75
N PHE A 184 2.06 -3.68 -13.82
CA PHE A 184 2.75 -3.17 -12.65
C PHE A 184 3.00 -1.67 -12.78
N VAL A 185 2.51 -0.90 -11.81
CA VAL A 185 2.69 0.54 -11.67
C VAL A 185 3.52 0.80 -10.43
N GLN A 186 4.74 1.26 -10.63
CA GLN A 186 5.62 1.67 -9.54
C GLN A 186 5.36 3.12 -9.15
N LEU A 187 5.20 3.38 -7.85
CA LEU A 187 5.19 4.70 -7.23
C LEU A 187 6.53 4.85 -6.47
N PRO A 188 7.60 5.36 -7.09
CA PRO A 188 8.91 5.40 -6.45
C PRO A 188 8.97 6.49 -5.38
N CYS A 189 9.55 6.19 -4.21
CA CYS A 189 9.67 7.11 -3.09
C CYS A 189 10.36 8.41 -3.47
N TYR A 190 11.64 8.33 -3.83
CA TYR A 190 12.36 9.51 -4.32
C TYR A 190 12.23 9.65 -5.84
N GLY A 191 12.05 10.89 -6.27
CA GLY A 191 11.86 11.28 -7.67
C GLY A 191 10.42 11.59 -8.05
N VAL A 192 9.42 10.93 -7.45
CA VAL A 192 7.99 11.17 -7.74
C VAL A 192 7.22 11.54 -6.48
N VAL A 193 7.18 10.63 -5.52
CA VAL A 193 6.29 10.70 -4.37
C VAL A 193 6.75 11.70 -3.30
N SER A 194 8.02 12.05 -3.27
CA SER A 194 8.61 12.94 -2.26
C SER A 194 8.02 14.37 -2.22
N ALA A 195 7.29 14.77 -3.26
CA ALA A 195 6.54 16.03 -3.26
C ALA A 195 5.21 15.97 -2.48
N PHE A 196 4.73 14.77 -2.15
CA PHE A 196 3.46 14.54 -1.46
C PHE A 196 3.65 14.67 0.05
N SER A 197 3.70 15.90 0.55
CA SER A 197 4.05 16.18 1.93
C SER A 197 2.99 17.04 2.63
N THR A 198 3.00 16.98 3.97
CA THR A 198 2.21 17.81 4.86
C THR A 198 3.06 18.40 5.96
N SER A 199 2.58 19.45 6.60
CA SER A 199 3.22 20.15 7.70
C SER A 199 2.30 20.22 8.92
N ARG A 200 2.86 20.54 10.10
CA ARG A 200 2.06 20.72 11.32
C ARG A 200 0.93 21.74 11.17
N PRO A 201 1.13 22.95 10.59
CA PRO A 201 0.03 23.89 10.39
C PRO A 201 -1.10 23.36 9.52
N GLU A 202 -0.78 22.59 8.47
CA GLU A 202 -1.78 21.97 7.59
C GLU A 202 -2.56 20.88 8.33
N LEU A 203 -1.88 19.99 9.06
CA LEU A 203 -2.53 18.96 9.87
C LEU A 203 -3.48 19.57 10.91
N GLU A 204 -3.03 20.62 11.62
CA GLU A 204 -3.84 21.30 12.61
C GLU A 204 -5.03 22.02 11.97
N TYR A 205 -4.85 22.67 10.82
CA TYR A 205 -5.91 23.40 10.12
C TYR A 205 -6.97 22.46 9.51
N TRP A 206 -6.53 21.40 8.83
CA TRP A 206 -7.42 20.53 8.09
C TRP A 206 -8.02 19.38 8.91
N LEU A 207 -7.31 18.87 9.92
CA LEU A 207 -7.69 17.65 10.61
C LEU A 207 -8.09 17.89 12.07
N LYS A 208 -7.38 18.72 12.83
CA LYS A 208 -7.58 18.89 14.27
C LYS A 208 -9.00 19.34 14.59
N GLY A 209 -9.68 18.60 15.49
CA GLY A 209 -11.02 18.90 15.94
C GLY A 209 -12.15 18.58 14.96
N LYS A 210 -11.86 17.91 13.84
CA LYS A 210 -12.89 17.58 12.84
C LYS A 210 -13.70 16.33 13.21
N ASN A 211 -13.02 15.28 13.62
CA ASN A 211 -13.60 14.02 14.07
C ASN A 211 -12.51 13.14 14.72
N PRO A 212 -12.86 12.03 15.39
CA PRO A 212 -11.90 11.18 16.09
C PRO A 212 -10.78 10.61 15.19
N LEU A 213 -11.07 10.29 13.93
CA LEU A 213 -10.06 9.82 12.98
C LEU A 213 -9.08 10.95 12.62
N ALA A 214 -9.59 12.12 12.26
CA ALA A 214 -8.77 13.26 11.90
C ALA A 214 -7.86 13.72 13.06
N ASP A 215 -8.39 13.69 14.28
CA ASP A 215 -7.62 13.96 15.50
C ASP A 215 -6.52 12.92 15.73
N TYR A 216 -6.83 11.64 15.45
CA TYR A 216 -5.86 10.56 15.54
C TYR A 216 -4.73 10.75 14.53
N LEU A 217 -5.04 10.95 13.25
CA LEU A 217 -4.06 11.17 12.18
C LEU A 217 -3.18 12.39 12.47
N CYS A 218 -3.80 13.50 12.86
CA CYS A 218 -3.09 14.73 13.20
C CYS A 218 -2.10 14.53 14.36
N ARG A 219 -2.55 13.96 15.48
CA ARG A 219 -1.74 13.73 16.66
C ARG A 219 -0.61 12.73 16.37
N ASN A 220 -0.92 11.58 15.77
CA ASN A 220 0.05 10.54 15.47
C ASN A 220 1.19 11.06 14.59
N THR A 221 0.86 11.84 13.56
CA THR A 221 1.86 12.43 12.67
C THR A 221 2.72 13.47 13.37
N ILE A 222 2.13 14.33 14.20
CA ILE A 222 2.89 15.34 14.95
C ILE A 222 3.83 14.67 15.95
N GLU A 223 3.35 13.69 16.72
CA GLU A 223 4.16 12.93 17.69
C GLU A 223 5.33 12.23 17.00
N ALA A 224 5.10 11.57 15.85
CA ALA A 224 6.15 10.94 15.08
C ALA A 224 7.19 11.94 14.56
N ALA A 225 6.76 13.06 13.99
CA ALA A 225 7.68 14.08 13.48
C ALA A 225 8.48 14.75 14.62
N GLU A 226 7.85 15.04 15.74
CA GLU A 226 8.52 15.65 16.90
C GLU A 226 9.52 14.72 17.60
N SER A 227 9.43 13.41 17.39
CA SER A 227 10.42 12.46 17.93
C SER A 227 11.84 12.71 17.39
N TYR A 228 11.98 13.26 16.19
CA TYR A 228 13.28 13.54 15.54
C TYR A 228 13.48 15.01 15.17
N ALA A 229 12.43 15.83 15.13
CA ALA A 229 12.48 17.22 14.66
C ALA A 229 11.92 18.23 15.68
N ALA A 230 11.90 17.90 16.97
CA ALA A 230 11.38 18.77 18.01
C ALA A 230 12.06 20.15 18.01
N GLY A 231 11.26 21.21 18.05
CA GLY A 231 11.76 22.60 18.07
C GLY A 231 12.24 23.15 16.74
N THR A 232 12.06 22.42 15.64
CA THR A 232 12.39 22.86 14.28
C THR A 232 11.14 22.88 13.38
N ALA A 233 11.23 23.61 12.28
CA ALA A 233 10.22 23.49 11.22
C ALA A 233 10.41 22.14 10.48
N TRP A 234 9.30 21.46 10.22
CA TRP A 234 9.33 20.19 9.50
C TRP A 234 8.16 20.07 8.51
N SER A 235 8.36 19.25 7.50
CA SER A 235 7.31 18.65 6.69
C SER A 235 7.46 17.14 6.70
N ARG A 236 6.36 16.42 6.69
CA ARG A 236 6.33 14.96 6.62
C ARG A 236 5.78 14.53 5.27
N ILE A 237 6.50 13.69 4.56
CA ILE A 237 6.01 13.07 3.35
C ILE A 237 5.02 11.98 3.75
N ILE A 238 3.89 11.93 3.06
CA ILE A 238 2.85 10.91 3.23
C ILE A 238 2.87 10.00 2.00
N TRP A 239 3.92 9.19 1.92
CA TRP A 239 4.28 8.36 0.78
C TRP A 239 3.10 7.53 0.25
N ASP A 240 2.46 6.80 1.14
CA ASP A 240 1.52 5.72 0.83
C ASP A 240 0.21 6.20 0.20
N VAL A 241 -0.19 7.43 0.52
CA VAL A 241 -1.39 8.04 -0.07
C VAL A 241 -1.30 8.09 -1.59
N THR A 242 -0.09 8.19 -2.15
CA THR A 242 0.12 8.31 -3.59
C THR A 242 -0.31 7.07 -4.37
N ALA A 243 -0.16 5.87 -3.80
CA ALA A 243 -0.59 4.65 -4.46
C ALA A 243 -2.14 4.58 -4.60
N VAL A 244 -2.87 5.11 -3.62
CA VAL A 244 -4.32 5.29 -3.70
C VAL A 244 -4.68 6.45 -4.63
N ALA A 245 -3.96 7.58 -4.52
CA ALA A 245 -4.19 8.76 -5.34
C ALA A 245 -3.99 8.50 -6.83
N TRP A 246 -3.06 7.61 -7.21
CA TRP A 246 -2.87 7.21 -8.60
C TRP A 246 -4.15 6.65 -9.23
N LEU A 247 -4.93 5.84 -8.51
CA LEU A 247 -6.19 5.31 -9.00
C LEU A 247 -7.24 6.39 -9.30
N LEU A 248 -7.07 7.59 -8.73
CA LEU A 248 -7.97 8.73 -8.87
C LEU A 248 -7.35 9.89 -9.66
N ASN A 249 -6.15 9.68 -10.25
CA ASN A 249 -5.37 10.72 -10.91
C ASN A 249 -5.87 11.04 -12.34
N ARG A 250 -7.18 11.12 -12.52
CA ARG A 250 -7.76 11.60 -13.77
C ARG A 250 -7.45 13.06 -13.96
N ASP A 251 -7.20 13.44 -15.21
CA ASP A 251 -6.88 14.81 -15.59
C ASP A 251 -5.62 15.35 -14.88
N ASP A 252 -4.67 14.48 -14.59
CA ASP A 252 -3.39 14.82 -13.92
C ASP A 252 -3.58 15.65 -12.63
N ARG A 253 -4.59 15.27 -11.84
CA ARG A 253 -5.01 16.03 -10.66
C ARG A 253 -3.95 16.05 -9.53
N PHE A 254 -3.18 14.98 -9.39
CA PHE A 254 -2.24 14.78 -8.27
C PHE A 254 -0.79 14.67 -8.73
N MET A 255 -0.51 14.15 -9.89
CA MET A 255 0.84 13.88 -10.40
C MET A 255 0.84 13.86 -11.94
#